data_7d19a5b05f42c3449f27d84d018f970d
#
_entry.id   7d19a5b05f42c3449f27d84d018f970d
#
_cell.length_a   1.000
_cell.length_b   1.000
_cell.length_c   1.000
_cell.angle_alpha   90.00
_cell.angle_beta   90.00
_cell.angle_gamma   90.00
#
_symmetry.space_group_name_H-M   'P 1'
#
loop_
_entity.id
_entity.type
_entity.pdbx_description
1 polymer ?
#
loop_
_entity_poly.entity_id
_entity_poly.type
_entity_poly.pdbx_seq_one_letter_code
_entity_poly.pdbx_strand_id
1 'polypeptide(L)'
;MAIEVSYLCGLATMVFITTGVVVALVRWFHMCRPYDRNPKYYYPARPFVTGIFLSSLLLLPYALHPESEDAWHLAQMYFLPVSLYNFTLMLYAYFGNVMRWRKWRRPILIVGCPVAISLIAAEILAILPGDHITLISHVNLLILGGVMTWVCLGAMWLVFRWARQFDEDDFSNPNDFPVTFARRWLLLILVNMCFCWAAALADTKLLMAVVMLLFSVSSVMLVITVLHPHRNRPVVEEEEMAMEEADNADTDGVDQMYNRSMPQRKRREILSAIRSVVEDQQAFLEPHLTLQNVADRCGYNRSYISGLIKAEYGGFFAYVNGLRLAYVDSWLQEHPAGTIQEAIDASGFCSRQGYYSVKTRLEK
;
A
#
# COMPACT_ATOMS: atom_id res chain seq x y z
N MET A 1 -8.06 -22.95 35.46
CA MET A 1 -8.82 -22.17 34.45
C MET A 1 -8.24 -20.76 34.23
N ALA A 2 -8.17 -19.86 35.26
CA ALA A 2 -7.61 -18.52 35.09
C ALA A 2 -6.12 -18.50 34.66
N ILE A 3 -5.30 -19.34 35.25
CA ILE A 3 -3.87 -19.49 34.92
C ILE A 3 -3.70 -20.00 33.47
N GLU A 4 -4.49 -20.96 33.04
CA GLU A 4 -4.46 -21.49 31.66
C GLU A 4 -4.83 -20.40 30.64
N VAL A 5 -5.81 -19.54 30.94
CA VAL A 5 -6.18 -18.41 30.08
C VAL A 5 -5.02 -17.42 29.97
N SER A 6 -4.32 -17.10 31.07
CA SER A 6 -3.17 -16.19 31.02
C SER A 6 -2.03 -16.76 30.16
N TYR A 7 -1.74 -18.04 30.24
CA TYR A 7 -0.72 -18.68 29.38
C TYR A 7 -1.15 -18.68 27.89
N LEU A 8 -2.41 -18.95 27.59
CA LEU A 8 -2.93 -18.84 26.21
C LEU A 8 -2.78 -17.41 25.66
N CYS A 9 -3.05 -16.40 26.49
CA CYS A 9 -2.87 -15.01 26.11
C CYS A 9 -1.40 -14.65 25.90
N GLY A 10 -0.50 -15.16 26.77
CA GLY A 10 0.95 -15.02 26.60
C GLY A 10 1.43 -15.65 25.29
N LEU A 11 0.93 -16.83 24.96
CA LEU A 11 1.25 -17.51 23.69
C LEU A 11 0.75 -16.70 22.48
N ALA A 12 -0.46 -16.18 22.51
CA ALA A 12 -1.01 -15.32 21.46
C ALA A 12 -0.17 -14.05 21.28
N THR A 13 0.31 -13.46 22.39
CA THR A 13 1.22 -12.31 22.35
C THR A 13 2.57 -12.67 21.74
N MET A 14 3.11 -13.84 22.05
CA MET A 14 4.32 -14.35 21.41
C MET A 14 4.16 -14.53 19.90
N VAL A 15 3.02 -15.08 19.45
CA VAL A 15 2.69 -15.18 18.01
C VAL A 15 2.64 -13.80 17.36
N PHE A 16 2.02 -12.83 18.03
CA PHE A 16 1.95 -11.45 17.54
C PHE A 16 3.36 -10.83 17.39
N ILE A 17 4.21 -10.94 18.40
CA ILE A 17 5.59 -10.45 18.38
C ILE A 17 6.39 -11.13 17.27
N THR A 18 6.35 -12.46 17.21
CA THR A 18 7.07 -13.26 16.23
C THR A 18 6.64 -12.89 14.80
N THR A 19 5.34 -12.69 14.59
CA THR A 19 4.82 -12.26 13.29
C THR A 19 5.35 -10.88 12.91
N GLY A 20 5.36 -9.92 13.83
CA GLY A 20 5.93 -8.59 13.60
C GLY A 20 7.41 -8.65 13.22
N VAL A 21 8.19 -9.46 13.95
CA VAL A 21 9.62 -9.68 13.66
C VAL A 21 9.81 -10.34 12.28
N VAL A 22 9.05 -11.39 11.96
CA VAL A 22 9.14 -12.08 10.67
C VAL A 22 8.76 -11.16 9.52
N VAL A 23 7.69 -10.38 9.66
CA VAL A 23 7.28 -9.37 8.65
C VAL A 23 8.39 -8.34 8.45
N ALA A 24 9.02 -7.87 9.51
CA ALA A 24 10.13 -6.95 9.43
C ALA A 24 11.33 -7.57 8.69
N LEU A 25 11.72 -8.79 9.03
CA LEU A 25 12.83 -9.51 8.39
C LEU A 25 12.55 -9.82 6.93
N VAL A 26 11.35 -10.28 6.58
CA VAL A 26 10.96 -10.53 5.19
C VAL A 26 11.06 -9.24 4.38
N ARG A 27 10.56 -8.12 4.90
CA ARG A 27 10.68 -6.83 4.21
C ARG A 27 12.12 -6.36 4.10
N TRP A 28 12.95 -6.62 5.12
CA TRP A 28 14.35 -6.22 5.12
C TRP A 28 15.18 -6.99 4.07
N PHE A 29 15.03 -8.31 4.03
CA PHE A 29 15.88 -9.16 3.20
C PHE A 29 15.29 -9.48 1.83
N HIS A 30 14.00 -9.76 1.76
CA HIS A 30 13.36 -10.21 0.53
C HIS A 30 12.77 -9.06 -0.28
N MET A 31 11.87 -8.29 0.32
CA MET A 31 11.25 -7.17 -0.38
C MET A 31 12.21 -6.01 -0.64
N CYS A 32 13.37 -6.00 0.01
CA CYS A 32 14.41 -5.05 -0.30
C CYS A 32 15.29 -5.48 -1.50
N ARG A 33 15.08 -6.65 -2.09
CA ARG A 33 15.85 -7.12 -3.24
C ARG A 33 15.00 -7.63 -4.40
N PRO A 34 13.80 -7.10 -4.67
CA PRO A 34 12.94 -7.68 -5.70
C PRO A 34 13.61 -7.64 -7.08
N TYR A 35 14.54 -6.72 -7.31
CA TYR A 35 15.13 -6.43 -8.60
C TYR A 35 16.61 -6.14 -8.49
N ASP A 36 17.36 -6.92 -7.85
CA ASP A 36 18.82 -6.98 -7.57
C ASP A 36 19.78 -5.96 -8.23
N ARG A 37 19.29 -5.10 -9.10
CA ARG A 37 20.10 -4.19 -9.92
C ARG A 37 20.28 -2.80 -9.32
N ASN A 38 19.47 -2.38 -8.33
CA ASN A 38 19.63 -1.07 -7.71
C ASN A 38 19.61 -1.13 -6.17
N PRO A 39 20.78 -1.18 -5.49
CA PRO A 39 20.84 -1.24 -4.03
C PRO A 39 20.27 -0.01 -3.31
N LYS A 40 20.19 1.14 -3.98
CA LYS A 40 19.65 2.38 -3.40
C LYS A 40 18.15 2.31 -3.13
N TYR A 41 17.43 1.48 -3.86
CA TYR A 41 15.99 1.25 -3.72
C TYR A 41 15.58 0.74 -2.33
N TYR A 42 16.45 0.05 -1.61
CA TYR A 42 16.16 -0.63 -0.36
C TYR A 42 16.29 0.25 0.89
N TYR A 43 17.08 1.30 0.80
CA TYR A 43 17.37 2.18 1.93
C TYR A 43 16.13 2.87 2.51
N PRO A 44 15.19 3.32 1.71
CA PRO A 44 14.04 4.04 2.21
C PRO A 44 13.16 3.28 3.20
N ALA A 45 12.97 1.98 3.00
CA ALA A 45 12.12 1.16 3.85
C ALA A 45 12.75 0.77 5.19
N ARG A 46 14.07 0.79 5.31
CA ARG A 46 14.79 0.35 6.53
C ARG A 46 14.32 1.01 7.82
N PRO A 47 14.13 2.34 7.90
CA PRO A 47 13.65 2.96 9.14
C PRO A 47 12.26 2.47 9.56
N PHE A 48 11.36 2.25 8.60
CA PHE A 48 10.02 1.74 8.88
C PHE A 48 10.07 0.29 9.34
N VAL A 49 10.90 -0.53 8.70
CA VAL A 49 11.13 -1.93 9.06
C VAL A 49 11.74 -2.03 10.46
N THR A 50 12.72 -1.18 10.79
CA THR A 50 13.28 -1.10 12.14
C THR A 50 12.20 -0.69 13.16
N GLY A 51 11.32 0.25 12.81
CA GLY A 51 10.21 0.65 13.64
C GLY A 51 9.23 -0.50 13.91
N ILE A 52 8.88 -1.32 12.90
CA ILE A 52 8.05 -2.51 13.05
C ILE A 52 8.69 -3.51 14.00
N PHE A 53 9.99 -3.77 13.82
CA PHE A 53 10.75 -4.68 14.69
C PHE A 53 10.73 -4.22 16.14
N LEU A 54 11.13 -2.97 16.40
CA LEU A 54 11.21 -2.42 17.76
C LEU A 54 9.84 -2.35 18.44
N SER A 55 8.81 -1.86 17.72
CA SER A 55 7.47 -1.72 18.29
C SER A 55 6.83 -3.08 18.62
N SER A 56 7.12 -4.12 17.83
CA SER A 56 6.64 -5.48 18.14
C SER A 56 7.22 -6.02 19.45
N LEU A 57 8.44 -5.64 19.81
CA LEU A 57 9.07 -6.09 21.06
C LEU A 57 8.51 -5.45 22.34
N LEU A 58 7.74 -4.36 22.23
CA LEU A 58 7.18 -3.66 23.40
C LEU A 58 6.23 -4.51 24.24
N LEU A 59 5.64 -5.55 23.64
CA LEU A 59 4.74 -6.48 24.36
C LEU A 59 5.46 -7.71 24.93
N LEU A 60 6.80 -7.76 24.82
CA LEU A 60 7.60 -8.88 25.31
C LEU A 60 7.46 -9.14 26.82
N PRO A 61 7.39 -8.13 27.70
CA PRO A 61 7.20 -8.37 29.13
C PRO A 61 5.96 -9.20 29.44
N TYR A 62 4.83 -8.90 28.80
CA TYR A 62 3.58 -9.66 28.98
C TYR A 62 3.67 -11.07 28.38
N ALA A 63 4.34 -11.23 27.25
CA ALA A 63 4.52 -12.54 26.63
C ALA A 63 5.36 -13.48 27.51
N LEU A 64 6.33 -12.94 28.26
CA LEU A 64 7.21 -13.71 29.18
C LEU A 64 6.56 -13.96 30.54
N HIS A 65 5.76 -13.02 31.04
CA HIS A 65 5.14 -13.06 32.36
C HIS A 65 3.61 -12.81 32.27
N PRO A 66 2.85 -13.72 31.63
CA PRO A 66 1.43 -13.51 31.37
C PRO A 66 0.54 -13.56 32.64
N GLU A 67 1.08 -14.07 33.73
CA GLU A 67 0.44 -14.07 35.07
C GLU A 67 0.55 -12.74 35.80
N SER A 68 1.49 -11.88 35.44
CA SER A 68 1.70 -10.58 36.09
C SER A 68 0.62 -9.58 35.69
N GLU A 69 -0.08 -9.02 36.69
CA GLU A 69 -1.10 -7.98 36.45
C GLU A 69 -0.45 -6.67 35.95
N ASP A 70 0.75 -6.33 36.42
CA ASP A 70 1.49 -5.16 35.94
C ASP A 70 1.84 -5.31 34.44
N ALA A 71 2.33 -6.49 34.04
CA ALA A 71 2.62 -6.80 32.65
C ALA A 71 1.34 -6.77 31.79
N TRP A 72 0.19 -7.19 32.35
CA TRP A 72 -1.11 -7.07 31.69
C TRP A 72 -1.51 -5.61 31.45
N HIS A 73 -1.41 -4.77 32.48
CA HIS A 73 -1.74 -3.34 32.34
C HIS A 73 -0.83 -2.63 31.32
N LEU A 74 0.45 -2.96 31.30
CA LEU A 74 1.37 -2.47 30.29
C LEU A 74 0.97 -2.93 28.88
N ALA A 75 0.66 -4.23 28.72
CA ALA A 75 0.24 -4.77 27.44
C ALA A 75 -1.06 -4.12 26.96
N GLN A 76 -2.04 -3.91 27.82
CA GLN A 76 -3.29 -3.23 27.52
C GLN A 76 -3.04 -1.80 27.05
N MET A 77 -2.17 -1.06 27.74
CA MET A 77 -1.82 0.31 27.39
C MET A 77 -1.15 0.41 26.01
N TYR A 78 -0.29 -0.54 25.66
CA TYR A 78 0.52 -0.47 24.42
C TYR A 78 -0.06 -1.23 23.25
N PHE A 79 -0.93 -2.22 23.46
CA PHE A 79 -1.43 -3.07 22.39
C PHE A 79 -2.07 -2.26 21.25
N LEU A 80 -2.99 -1.36 21.58
CA LEU A 80 -3.69 -0.54 20.58
C LEU A 80 -2.75 0.44 19.86
N PRO A 81 -1.98 1.30 20.55
CA PRO A 81 -1.05 2.21 19.89
C PRO A 81 0.01 1.50 19.04
N VAL A 82 0.58 0.39 19.55
CA VAL A 82 1.58 -0.41 18.85
C VAL A 82 0.99 -1.04 17.59
N SER A 83 -0.20 -1.64 17.67
CA SER A 83 -0.86 -2.27 16.54
C SER A 83 -1.15 -1.26 15.43
N LEU A 84 -1.69 -0.09 15.78
CA LEU A 84 -2.00 0.97 14.81
C LEU A 84 -0.73 1.59 14.21
N TYR A 85 0.31 1.75 15.03
CA TYR A 85 1.59 2.23 14.55
C TYR A 85 2.25 1.21 13.61
N ASN A 86 2.20 -0.08 13.94
CA ASN A 86 2.67 -1.15 13.06
C ASN A 86 1.95 -1.15 11.71
N PHE A 87 0.62 -1.02 11.67
CA PHE A 87 -0.10 -0.87 10.41
C PHE A 87 0.37 0.35 9.62
N THR A 88 0.56 1.48 10.28
CA THR A 88 1.07 2.69 9.65
C THR A 88 2.46 2.45 9.03
N LEU A 89 3.39 1.88 9.80
CA LEU A 89 4.74 1.57 9.33
C LEU A 89 4.72 0.55 8.18
N MET A 90 3.85 -0.46 8.23
CA MET A 90 3.67 -1.43 7.15
C MET A 90 3.16 -0.77 5.87
N LEU A 91 2.16 0.11 5.96
CA LEU A 91 1.68 0.86 4.79
C LEU A 91 2.84 1.62 4.13
N TYR A 92 3.66 2.31 4.90
CA TYR A 92 4.81 3.02 4.34
C TYR A 92 5.93 2.11 3.86
N ALA A 93 6.22 1.01 4.56
CA ALA A 93 7.25 0.07 4.13
C ALA A 93 6.92 -0.64 2.82
N TYR A 94 5.63 -0.90 2.56
CA TYR A 94 5.19 -1.66 1.38
C TYR A 94 4.68 -0.79 0.23
N PHE A 95 4.14 0.40 0.51
CA PHE A 95 3.64 1.32 -0.51
C PHE A 95 4.52 2.54 -0.71
N GLY A 96 5.51 2.75 0.15
CA GLY A 96 6.34 3.96 0.18
C GLY A 96 7.17 4.21 -1.08
N ASN A 97 7.48 3.15 -1.85
CA ASN A 97 8.22 3.29 -3.11
C ASN A 97 7.45 4.01 -4.21
N VAL A 98 6.16 3.99 -4.10
CA VAL A 98 5.23 4.50 -5.08
C VAL A 98 4.69 5.86 -4.64
N MET A 99 4.66 6.08 -3.32
CA MET A 99 4.30 7.36 -2.72
C MET A 99 5.58 8.16 -2.52
N ARG A 100 5.69 9.37 -2.99
CA ARG A 100 6.82 10.29 -2.69
C ARG A 100 6.97 10.50 -1.17
N TRP A 101 7.30 9.41 -0.48
CA TRP A 101 7.30 9.23 0.96
C TRP A 101 8.39 10.02 1.68
N ARG A 102 9.42 10.55 1.01
CA ARG A 102 10.50 11.32 1.62
C ARG A 102 9.97 12.47 2.48
N LYS A 103 8.90 13.14 2.05
CA LYS A 103 8.27 14.24 2.82
C LYS A 103 7.64 13.74 4.12
N TRP A 104 7.13 12.51 4.15
CA TRP A 104 6.38 11.94 5.28
C TRP A 104 7.21 11.04 6.19
N ARG A 105 8.42 10.66 5.77
CA ARG A 105 9.30 9.77 6.52
C ARG A 105 9.58 10.26 7.93
N ARG A 106 10.06 11.50 8.07
CA ARG A 106 10.40 12.08 9.37
C ARG A 106 9.17 12.24 10.26
N PRO A 107 8.06 12.87 9.83
CA PRO A 107 6.86 12.99 10.64
C PRO A 107 6.35 11.66 11.19
N ILE A 108 6.32 10.61 10.38
CA ILE A 108 5.78 9.30 10.78
C ILE A 108 6.68 8.61 11.80
N LEU A 109 7.99 8.66 11.64
CA LEU A 109 8.91 8.11 12.62
C LEU A 109 8.86 8.89 13.93
N ILE A 110 8.73 10.23 13.86
CA ILE A 110 8.62 11.10 15.05
C ILE A 110 7.34 10.79 15.84
N VAL A 111 6.24 10.44 15.19
CA VAL A 111 4.99 10.06 15.87
C VAL A 111 5.17 8.82 16.77
N GLY A 112 6.16 7.97 16.53
CA GLY A 112 6.54 6.89 17.44
C GLY A 112 7.19 7.36 18.75
N CYS A 113 7.77 8.55 18.78
CA CYS A 113 8.45 9.07 19.99
C CYS A 113 7.50 9.23 21.19
N PRO A 114 6.28 9.78 21.08
CA PRO A 114 5.33 9.83 22.19
C PRO A 114 5.03 8.47 22.80
N VAL A 115 4.94 7.41 21.98
CA VAL A 115 4.75 6.04 22.45
C VAL A 115 5.96 5.59 23.27
N ALA A 116 7.17 5.79 22.75
CA ALA A 116 8.39 5.44 23.46
C ALA A 116 8.56 6.24 24.78
N ILE A 117 8.26 7.54 24.77
CA ILE A 117 8.35 8.40 25.96
C ILE A 117 7.32 7.97 27.01
N SER A 118 6.09 7.65 26.61
CA SER A 118 5.06 7.22 27.54
C SER A 118 5.39 5.85 28.15
N LEU A 119 6.05 4.98 27.38
CA LEU A 119 6.54 3.68 27.88
C LEU A 119 7.59 3.88 28.96
N ILE A 120 8.59 4.69 28.70
CA ILE A 120 9.64 5.00 29.68
C ILE A 120 9.02 5.63 30.94
N ALA A 121 8.06 6.54 30.77
CA ALA A 121 7.37 7.17 31.89
C ALA A 121 6.55 6.15 32.71
N ALA A 122 5.85 5.22 32.04
CA ALA A 122 5.11 4.16 32.72
C ALA A 122 6.01 3.20 33.49
N GLU A 123 7.14 2.80 32.91
CA GLU A 123 8.16 1.96 33.60
C GLU A 123 8.73 2.67 34.84
N ILE A 124 9.02 3.97 34.76
CA ILE A 124 9.48 4.76 35.90
C ILE A 124 8.40 4.84 36.99
N LEU A 125 7.13 5.04 36.60
CA LEU A 125 6.01 5.15 37.53
C LEU A 125 5.65 3.81 38.16
N ALA A 126 5.90 2.69 37.47
CA ALA A 126 5.74 1.34 38.07
C ALA A 126 6.68 1.06 39.23
N ILE A 127 7.80 1.78 39.34
CA ILE A 127 8.76 1.68 40.45
C ILE A 127 8.29 2.52 41.67
N LEU A 128 7.40 3.49 41.47
CA LEU A 128 6.90 4.35 42.53
C LEU A 128 5.73 3.68 43.30
N PRO A 129 5.67 3.78 44.62
CA PRO A 129 4.58 3.19 45.42
C PRO A 129 3.26 3.94 45.16
N GLY A 130 2.20 3.21 44.75
CA GLY A 130 0.85 3.72 44.55
C GLY A 130 0.13 3.12 43.34
N ASP A 131 -1.21 3.07 43.36
CA ASP A 131 -2.07 2.54 42.27
C ASP A 131 -2.17 3.50 41.06
N HIS A 132 -1.07 4.15 40.71
CA HIS A 132 -1.09 5.13 39.61
C HIS A 132 -1.07 4.48 38.22
N ILE A 133 -0.63 3.21 38.12
CA ILE A 133 -0.45 2.49 36.85
C ILE A 133 -1.79 2.35 36.10
N THR A 134 -2.86 1.99 36.80
CA THR A 134 -4.18 1.77 36.17
C THR A 134 -4.76 3.04 35.58
N LEU A 135 -4.72 4.15 36.29
CA LEU A 135 -5.22 5.44 35.80
C LEU A 135 -4.40 5.94 34.60
N ILE A 136 -3.07 5.87 34.73
CA ILE A 136 -2.15 6.30 33.68
C ILE A 136 -2.29 5.42 32.45
N SER A 137 -2.49 4.10 32.61
CA SER A 137 -2.68 3.18 31.51
C SER A 137 -3.93 3.53 30.68
N HIS A 138 -5.07 3.80 31.32
CA HIS A 138 -6.31 4.17 30.64
C HIS A 138 -6.21 5.54 29.93
N VAL A 139 -5.62 6.54 30.59
CA VAL A 139 -5.45 7.88 30.00
C VAL A 139 -4.50 7.81 28.80
N ASN A 140 -3.37 7.10 28.92
CA ASN A 140 -2.43 6.90 27.82
C ASN A 140 -3.07 6.09 26.67
N LEU A 141 -3.85 5.05 26.98
CA LEU A 141 -4.57 4.27 25.98
C LEU A 141 -5.46 5.18 25.12
N LEU A 142 -6.26 6.03 25.74
CA LEU A 142 -7.18 6.93 25.03
C LEU A 142 -6.43 7.98 24.21
N ILE A 143 -5.42 8.62 24.79
CA ILE A 143 -4.67 9.68 24.10
C ILE A 143 -3.80 9.10 22.98
N LEU A 144 -2.94 8.12 23.29
CA LEU A 144 -2.05 7.52 22.31
C LEU A 144 -2.80 6.70 21.26
N GLY A 145 -3.82 5.94 21.69
CA GLY A 145 -4.70 5.21 20.79
C GLY A 145 -5.43 6.14 19.83
N GLY A 146 -5.95 7.27 20.33
CA GLY A 146 -6.59 8.29 19.51
C GLY A 146 -5.64 8.92 18.50
N VAL A 147 -4.45 9.34 18.93
CA VAL A 147 -3.42 9.90 18.05
C VAL A 147 -2.98 8.89 16.99
N MET A 148 -2.72 7.63 17.39
CA MET A 148 -2.30 6.59 16.44
C MET A 148 -3.42 6.19 15.47
N THR A 149 -4.67 6.21 15.91
CA THR A 149 -5.84 6.04 15.03
C THR A 149 -5.86 7.12 13.95
N TRP A 150 -5.70 8.38 14.35
CA TRP A 150 -5.66 9.50 13.41
C TRP A 150 -4.53 9.37 12.39
N VAL A 151 -3.33 9.02 12.84
CA VAL A 151 -2.15 8.81 11.99
C VAL A 151 -2.37 7.65 11.02
N CYS A 152 -2.94 6.54 11.51
CA CYS A 152 -3.25 5.37 10.68
C CYS A 152 -4.29 5.70 9.60
N LEU A 153 -5.37 6.38 9.96
CA LEU A 153 -6.41 6.84 9.02
C LEU A 153 -5.82 7.81 7.98
N GLY A 154 -4.94 8.72 8.41
CA GLY A 154 -4.21 9.62 7.52
C GLY A 154 -3.33 8.86 6.51
N ALA A 155 -2.58 7.86 6.98
CA ALA A 155 -1.78 6.98 6.12
C ALA A 155 -2.65 6.20 5.13
N MET A 156 -3.78 5.64 5.59
CA MET A 156 -4.74 4.94 4.73
C MET A 156 -5.31 5.86 3.65
N TRP A 157 -5.70 7.08 4.03
CA TRP A 157 -6.20 8.07 3.09
C TRP A 157 -5.16 8.47 2.03
N LEU A 158 -3.90 8.64 2.44
CA LEU A 158 -2.80 8.92 1.52
C LEU A 158 -2.59 7.77 0.53
N VAL A 159 -2.57 6.51 1.00
CA VAL A 159 -2.45 5.33 0.13
C VAL A 159 -3.62 5.24 -0.83
N PHE A 160 -4.84 5.47 -0.35
CA PHE A 160 -6.04 5.44 -1.19
C PHE A 160 -6.02 6.55 -2.25
N ARG A 161 -5.75 7.80 -1.84
CA ARG A 161 -5.64 8.95 -2.75
C ARG A 161 -4.59 8.71 -3.82
N TRP A 162 -3.43 8.23 -3.40
CA TRP A 162 -2.35 7.94 -4.30
C TRP A 162 -2.72 6.79 -5.27
N ALA A 163 -3.23 5.66 -4.78
CA ALA A 163 -3.64 4.54 -5.62
C ALA A 163 -4.62 4.99 -6.70
N ARG A 164 -5.57 5.87 -6.36
CA ARG A 164 -6.55 6.41 -7.31
C ARG A 164 -5.94 7.28 -8.40
N GLN A 165 -4.85 7.99 -8.13
CA GLN A 165 -4.18 8.83 -9.13
C GLN A 165 -3.47 8.01 -10.21
N PHE A 166 -3.02 6.80 -9.88
CA PHE A 166 -2.25 5.95 -10.79
C PHE A 166 -3.08 4.94 -11.59
N ASP A 167 -4.34 4.73 -11.21
CA ASP A 167 -5.17 3.68 -11.83
C ASP A 167 -5.35 3.89 -13.34
N GLU A 168 -5.68 5.10 -13.75
CA GLU A 168 -6.06 5.42 -15.12
C GLU A 168 -4.87 5.85 -15.99
N ASP A 169 -3.84 6.41 -15.37
CA ASP A 169 -2.67 6.89 -16.10
C ASP A 169 -1.71 5.74 -16.48
N ASP A 170 -1.73 4.62 -15.74
CA ASP A 170 -0.74 3.56 -15.89
C ASP A 170 -1.26 2.21 -16.38
N PHE A 171 -2.53 1.91 -16.14
CA PHE A 171 -3.09 0.57 -16.39
C PHE A 171 -4.25 0.62 -17.37
N SER A 172 -4.23 -0.34 -18.29
CA SER A 172 -5.32 -0.52 -19.25
C SER A 172 -6.48 -1.34 -18.70
N ASN A 173 -6.26 -2.15 -17.65
CA ASN A 173 -7.25 -3.06 -17.11
C ASN A 173 -7.67 -2.68 -15.69
N PRO A 174 -9.00 -2.51 -15.41
CA PRO A 174 -9.48 -2.20 -14.05
C PRO A 174 -9.09 -3.21 -12.97
N ASN A 175 -8.84 -4.48 -13.35
CA ASN A 175 -8.43 -5.51 -12.40
C ASN A 175 -6.99 -5.33 -11.91
N ASP A 176 -6.16 -4.64 -12.68
CA ASP A 176 -4.76 -4.35 -12.34
C ASP A 176 -4.62 -3.07 -11.53
N PHE A 177 -5.69 -2.32 -11.35
CA PHE A 177 -5.67 -1.07 -10.63
C PHE A 177 -5.20 -1.24 -9.18
N PRO A 178 -4.17 -0.51 -8.76
CA PRO A 178 -3.75 -0.48 -7.35
C PRO A 178 -4.88 -0.16 -6.37
N VAL A 179 -5.87 0.63 -6.79
CA VAL A 179 -7.02 1.01 -5.94
C VAL A 179 -7.89 -0.18 -5.57
N THR A 180 -8.12 -1.14 -6.48
CA THR A 180 -8.92 -2.34 -6.16
C THR A 180 -8.25 -3.18 -5.09
N PHE A 181 -6.94 -3.28 -5.17
CA PHE A 181 -6.15 -3.96 -4.16
C PHE A 181 -6.08 -3.15 -2.86
N ALA A 182 -5.71 -1.88 -2.93
CA ALA A 182 -5.62 -1.00 -1.79
C ALA A 182 -6.95 -0.95 -1.02
N ARG A 183 -8.09 -0.87 -1.71
CA ARG A 183 -9.42 -0.84 -1.09
C ARG A 183 -9.70 -2.07 -0.23
N ARG A 184 -9.37 -3.27 -0.72
CA ARG A 184 -9.57 -4.52 0.04
C ARG A 184 -8.70 -4.54 1.30
N TRP A 185 -7.45 -4.15 1.19
CA TRP A 185 -6.52 -4.14 2.31
C TRP A 185 -6.79 -3.03 3.32
N LEU A 186 -7.16 -1.85 2.86
CA LEU A 186 -7.55 -0.77 3.74
C LEU A 186 -8.82 -1.12 4.53
N LEU A 187 -9.78 -1.84 3.91
CA LEU A 187 -10.94 -2.35 4.63
C LEU A 187 -10.54 -3.34 5.74
N LEU A 188 -9.60 -4.26 5.45
CA LEU A 188 -9.10 -5.19 6.45
C LEU A 188 -8.42 -4.47 7.63
N ILE A 189 -7.64 -3.42 7.35
CA ILE A 189 -7.03 -2.59 8.40
C ILE A 189 -8.10 -1.88 9.24
N LEU A 190 -9.15 -1.34 8.61
CA LEU A 190 -10.26 -0.71 9.33
C LEU A 190 -10.98 -1.70 10.27
N VAL A 191 -11.25 -2.91 9.79
CA VAL A 191 -11.87 -3.98 10.59
C VAL A 191 -10.97 -4.33 11.78
N ASN A 192 -9.68 -4.56 11.54
CA ASN A 192 -8.72 -4.82 12.61
C ASN A 192 -8.63 -3.67 13.62
N MET A 193 -8.66 -2.41 13.15
CA MET A 193 -8.67 -1.24 14.02
C MET A 193 -9.89 -1.22 14.94
N CYS A 194 -11.08 -1.54 14.44
CA CYS A 194 -12.28 -1.66 15.27
C CYS A 194 -12.14 -2.77 16.33
N PHE A 195 -11.60 -3.92 15.95
CA PHE A 195 -11.33 -5.02 16.90
C PHE A 195 -10.27 -4.66 17.94
N CYS A 196 -9.19 -3.95 17.55
CA CYS A 196 -8.18 -3.47 18.50
C CYS A 196 -8.78 -2.51 19.53
N TRP A 197 -9.64 -1.57 19.10
CA TRP A 197 -10.37 -0.69 20.01
C TRP A 197 -11.31 -1.46 20.92
N ALA A 198 -12.09 -2.40 20.38
CA ALA A 198 -12.98 -3.24 21.15
C ALA A 198 -12.22 -4.04 22.23
N ALA A 199 -11.08 -4.62 21.88
CA ALA A 199 -10.23 -5.37 22.82
C ALA A 199 -9.64 -4.46 23.91
N ALA A 200 -9.20 -3.25 23.54
CA ALA A 200 -8.63 -2.30 24.46
C ALA A 200 -9.65 -1.77 25.47
N LEU A 201 -10.90 -1.56 25.04
CA LEU A 201 -11.98 -1.03 25.91
C LEU A 201 -12.67 -2.12 26.75
N ALA A 202 -12.69 -3.37 26.27
CA ALA A 202 -13.38 -4.46 26.96
C ALA A 202 -12.62 -5.02 28.16
N ASP A 203 -11.35 -4.65 28.35
CA ASP A 203 -10.47 -5.12 29.43
C ASP A 203 -10.49 -6.66 29.62
N THR A 204 -10.48 -7.39 28.51
CA THR A 204 -10.64 -8.84 28.52
C THR A 204 -9.41 -9.51 27.88
N LYS A 205 -8.61 -10.23 28.67
CA LYS A 205 -7.39 -10.94 28.21
C LYS A 205 -7.66 -11.82 26.98
N LEU A 206 -8.77 -12.58 27.02
CA LEU A 206 -9.12 -13.48 25.92
C LEU A 206 -9.43 -12.76 24.62
N LEU A 207 -10.18 -11.66 24.68
CA LEU A 207 -10.52 -10.88 23.48
C LEU A 207 -9.26 -10.27 22.88
N MET A 208 -8.36 -9.74 23.70
CA MET A 208 -7.07 -9.20 23.24
C MET A 208 -6.24 -10.29 22.55
N ALA A 209 -6.18 -11.50 23.12
CA ALA A 209 -5.47 -12.62 22.51
C ALA A 209 -6.03 -12.98 21.12
N VAL A 210 -7.36 -13.06 20.98
CA VAL A 210 -8.02 -13.32 19.68
C VAL A 210 -7.69 -12.23 18.68
N VAL A 211 -7.73 -10.96 19.09
CA VAL A 211 -7.43 -9.84 18.18
C VAL A 211 -5.95 -9.83 17.78
N MET A 212 -5.03 -10.18 18.68
CA MET A 212 -3.60 -10.34 18.34
C MET A 212 -3.39 -11.42 17.28
N LEU A 213 -4.08 -12.55 17.38
CA LEU A 213 -4.02 -13.61 16.37
C LEU A 213 -4.61 -13.16 15.03
N LEU A 214 -5.76 -12.48 15.03
CA LEU A 214 -6.36 -11.91 13.82
C LEU A 214 -5.43 -10.89 13.15
N PHE A 215 -4.78 -10.04 13.94
CA PHE A 215 -3.79 -9.08 13.45
C PHE A 215 -2.60 -9.80 12.82
N SER A 216 -2.10 -10.87 13.46
CA SER A 216 -0.99 -11.67 12.95
C SER A 216 -1.32 -12.29 11.59
N VAL A 217 -2.50 -12.93 11.48
CA VAL A 217 -2.97 -13.49 10.20
C VAL A 217 -3.11 -12.40 9.13
N SER A 218 -3.71 -11.26 9.48
CA SER A 218 -3.87 -10.13 8.56
C SER A 218 -2.53 -9.58 8.07
N SER A 219 -1.53 -9.51 8.95
CA SER A 219 -0.18 -9.06 8.61
C SER A 219 0.51 -10.00 7.64
N VAL A 220 0.41 -11.32 7.86
CA VAL A 220 0.96 -12.34 6.96
C VAL A 220 0.25 -12.29 5.59
N MET A 221 -1.07 -12.19 5.59
CA MET A 221 -1.84 -12.06 4.34
C MET A 221 -1.46 -10.81 3.55
N LEU A 222 -1.24 -9.68 4.23
CA LEU A 222 -0.75 -8.46 3.59
C LEU A 222 0.61 -8.71 2.91
N VAL A 223 1.55 -9.33 3.62
CA VAL A 223 2.88 -9.63 3.08
C VAL A 223 2.79 -10.54 1.85
N ILE A 224 2.06 -11.66 1.94
CA ILE A 224 1.88 -12.59 0.82
C ILE A 224 1.30 -11.86 -0.40
N THR A 225 0.32 -11.00 -0.19
CA THR A 225 -0.34 -10.31 -1.28
C THR A 225 0.53 -9.23 -1.92
N VAL A 226 1.36 -8.55 -1.12
CA VAL A 226 2.33 -7.56 -1.65
C VAL A 226 3.49 -8.25 -2.39
N LEU A 227 3.87 -9.46 -1.96
CA LEU A 227 4.91 -10.26 -2.61
C LEU A 227 4.48 -10.86 -3.95
N HIS A 228 3.20 -10.83 -4.29
CA HIS A 228 2.70 -11.45 -5.53
C HIS A 228 3.35 -10.81 -6.79
N PRO A 229 3.95 -11.61 -7.69
CA PRO A 229 4.81 -11.13 -8.78
C PRO A 229 4.11 -10.17 -9.77
N HIS A 230 2.81 -10.32 -9.98
CA HIS A 230 2.05 -9.46 -10.90
C HIS A 230 1.86 -8.00 -10.43
N ARG A 231 2.30 -7.66 -9.22
CA ARG A 231 2.17 -6.33 -8.63
C ARG A 231 3.48 -5.58 -8.45
N ASN A 232 4.57 -6.25 -8.79
CA ASN A 232 5.89 -5.65 -8.70
C ASN A 232 6.11 -4.75 -9.92
N ARG A 233 6.00 -3.44 -9.73
CA ARG A 233 6.40 -2.48 -10.75
C ARG A 233 7.91 -2.52 -10.95
N PRO A 234 8.40 -2.40 -12.20
CA PRO A 234 9.79 -2.05 -12.42
C PRO A 234 10.07 -0.73 -11.70
N VAL A 235 11.19 -0.68 -11.03
CA VAL A 235 11.68 0.52 -10.34
C VAL A 235 12.05 1.52 -11.41
N VAL A 236 11.41 2.68 -11.40
CA VAL A 236 11.90 3.85 -12.14
C VAL A 236 13.28 4.19 -11.53
N GLU A 237 14.30 4.25 -12.33
CA GLU A 237 15.67 4.47 -11.87
C GLU A 237 15.77 5.80 -11.10
N GLU A 238 16.59 5.84 -10.04
CA GLU A 238 16.71 7.02 -9.17
C GLU A 238 17.19 8.28 -9.92
N GLU A 239 17.82 8.12 -11.06
CA GLU A 239 18.21 9.24 -11.92
C GLU A 239 16.98 9.90 -12.57
N GLU A 240 15.96 9.12 -12.96
CA GLU A 240 14.69 9.66 -13.42
C GLU A 240 13.91 10.32 -12.26
N MET A 241 13.97 9.73 -11.05
CA MET A 241 13.37 10.35 -9.86
C MET A 241 14.11 11.60 -9.41
N ALA A 242 15.44 11.67 -9.55
CA ALA A 242 16.23 12.86 -9.24
C ALA A 242 16.01 13.98 -10.28
N MET A 243 15.86 13.63 -11.57
CA MET A 243 15.41 14.57 -12.60
C MET A 243 13.96 15.01 -12.40
N GLU A 244 13.05 14.09 -12.04
CA GLU A 244 11.68 14.42 -11.67
C GLU A 244 11.61 15.25 -10.37
N GLU A 245 12.50 15.06 -9.39
CA GLU A 245 12.55 15.88 -8.17
C GLU A 245 13.09 17.29 -8.44
N ALA A 246 14.00 17.45 -9.37
CA ALA A 246 14.47 18.77 -9.84
C ALA A 246 13.37 19.51 -10.62
N ASP A 247 12.60 18.80 -11.45
CA ASP A 247 11.48 19.34 -12.22
C ASP A 247 10.20 19.52 -11.38
N ASN A 248 10.00 18.76 -10.32
CA ASN A 248 8.75 18.73 -9.54
C ASN A 248 8.73 19.64 -8.30
N ALA A 249 9.72 20.48 -8.12
CA ALA A 249 9.61 21.59 -7.17
C ALA A 249 8.45 22.55 -7.53
N ASP A 250 7.88 22.44 -8.77
CA ASP A 250 6.87 23.36 -9.34
C ASP A 250 5.78 22.68 -10.20
N THR A 251 5.35 21.44 -9.94
CA THR A 251 4.83 20.54 -10.97
C THR A 251 3.31 20.34 -11.16
N ASP A 252 2.45 21.16 -10.64
CA ASP A 252 1.07 21.20 -11.23
C ASP A 252 0.99 22.05 -12.51
N GLY A 253 2.06 22.80 -12.81
CA GLY A 253 2.16 23.65 -14.00
C GLY A 253 3.15 23.18 -15.07
N VAL A 254 4.15 22.36 -14.72
CA VAL A 254 5.33 22.09 -15.57
C VAL A 254 5.08 20.97 -16.58
N ASP A 255 4.31 19.93 -16.27
CA ASP A 255 3.95 18.89 -17.24
C ASP A 255 3.17 19.45 -18.45
N GLN A 256 2.31 20.44 -18.20
CA GLN A 256 1.63 21.17 -19.28
C GLN A 256 2.57 22.13 -20.01
N MET A 257 3.54 22.71 -19.32
CA MET A 257 4.47 23.69 -19.90
C MET A 257 5.55 22.99 -20.74
N TYR A 258 6.05 21.83 -20.32
CA TYR A 258 7.05 21.05 -21.05
C TYR A 258 6.47 20.44 -22.34
N ASN A 259 5.24 19.93 -22.32
CA ASN A 259 4.52 19.47 -23.52
C ASN A 259 4.20 20.62 -24.49
N ARG A 260 4.04 21.86 -24.00
CA ARG A 260 3.88 23.04 -24.84
C ARG A 260 5.17 23.51 -25.50
N SER A 261 6.33 23.23 -24.90
CA SER A 261 7.64 23.62 -25.44
C SER A 261 8.29 22.60 -26.37
N MET A 262 7.74 21.38 -26.46
CA MET A 262 8.27 20.32 -27.33
C MET A 262 8.12 20.68 -28.82
N PRO A 263 9.20 20.58 -29.64
CA PRO A 263 9.14 20.81 -31.07
C PRO A 263 8.07 19.89 -31.71
N GLN A 264 7.22 20.45 -32.57
CA GLN A 264 6.12 19.70 -33.21
C GLN A 264 6.59 18.47 -33.99
N ARG A 265 7.82 18.50 -34.53
CA ARG A 265 8.42 17.36 -35.22
C ARG A 265 8.63 16.19 -34.25
N LYS A 266 9.20 16.44 -33.07
CA LYS A 266 9.43 15.40 -32.03
C LYS A 266 8.14 14.87 -31.46
N ARG A 267 7.12 15.72 -31.27
CA ARG A 267 5.78 15.30 -30.85
C ARG A 267 5.15 14.31 -31.83
N ARG A 268 5.23 14.59 -33.15
CA ARG A 268 4.69 13.70 -34.20
C ARG A 268 5.44 12.38 -34.24
N GLU A 269 6.75 12.42 -34.08
CA GLU A 269 7.62 11.24 -34.06
C GLU A 269 7.24 10.30 -32.91
N ILE A 270 7.11 10.82 -31.68
CA ILE A 270 6.70 10.03 -30.51
C ILE A 270 5.26 9.51 -30.67
N LEU A 271 4.33 10.32 -31.15
CA LEU A 271 2.95 9.88 -31.41
C LEU A 271 2.88 8.78 -32.47
N SER A 272 3.71 8.85 -33.52
CA SER A 272 3.78 7.77 -34.51
C SER A 272 4.36 6.48 -33.92
N ALA A 273 5.37 6.57 -33.04
CA ALA A 273 5.88 5.41 -32.32
C ALA A 273 4.84 4.79 -31.38
N ILE A 274 4.06 5.61 -30.65
CA ILE A 274 2.99 5.13 -29.80
C ILE A 274 1.93 4.38 -30.64
N ARG A 275 1.47 4.95 -31.74
CA ARG A 275 0.51 4.31 -32.63
C ARG A 275 1.04 3.00 -33.18
N SER A 276 2.28 3.02 -33.64
CA SER A 276 2.90 1.81 -34.18
C SER A 276 2.94 0.67 -33.16
N VAL A 277 3.27 0.96 -31.89
CA VAL A 277 3.28 -0.07 -30.83
C VAL A 277 1.87 -0.48 -30.45
N VAL A 278 0.99 0.47 -30.19
CA VAL A 278 -0.33 0.17 -29.60
C VAL A 278 -1.31 -0.33 -30.67
N GLU A 279 -1.36 0.32 -31.86
CA GLU A 279 -2.32 0.04 -32.91
C GLU A 279 -1.79 -0.96 -33.94
N ASP A 280 -0.64 -0.67 -34.61
CA ASP A 280 -0.12 -1.53 -35.68
C ASP A 280 0.37 -2.89 -35.19
N GLN A 281 1.07 -2.92 -34.04
CA GLN A 281 1.52 -4.16 -33.39
C GLN A 281 0.43 -4.78 -32.50
N GLN A 282 -0.75 -4.16 -32.43
CA GLN A 282 -1.90 -4.62 -31.66
C GLN A 282 -1.61 -4.88 -30.16
N ALA A 283 -0.67 -4.11 -29.56
CA ALA A 283 -0.35 -4.27 -28.17
C ALA A 283 -1.57 -4.03 -27.25
N PHE A 284 -2.59 -3.30 -27.70
CA PHE A 284 -3.84 -3.10 -26.97
C PHE A 284 -4.59 -4.41 -26.65
N LEU A 285 -4.34 -5.49 -27.39
CA LEU A 285 -4.91 -6.83 -27.14
C LEU A 285 -4.23 -7.55 -25.97
N GLU A 286 -3.09 -7.05 -25.47
CA GLU A 286 -2.43 -7.64 -24.30
C GLU A 286 -3.23 -7.31 -23.03
N PRO A 287 -3.71 -8.32 -22.25
CA PRO A 287 -4.58 -8.09 -21.09
C PRO A 287 -4.00 -7.17 -20.02
N HIS A 288 -2.68 -7.25 -19.81
CA HIS A 288 -1.96 -6.52 -18.75
C HIS A 288 -1.04 -5.42 -19.30
N LEU A 289 -1.41 -4.80 -20.43
CA LEU A 289 -0.64 -3.72 -21.02
C LEU A 289 -0.59 -2.52 -20.06
N THR A 290 0.62 -2.04 -19.79
CA THR A 290 0.87 -0.86 -18.96
C THR A 290 1.50 0.26 -19.79
N LEU A 291 1.38 1.50 -19.31
CA LEU A 291 2.05 2.65 -19.92
C LEU A 291 3.58 2.46 -19.99
N GLN A 292 4.17 1.81 -18.96
CA GLN A 292 5.60 1.48 -18.96
C GLN A 292 5.97 0.53 -20.10
N ASN A 293 5.16 -0.52 -20.34
CA ASN A 293 5.40 -1.45 -21.46
C ASN A 293 5.41 -0.73 -22.80
N VAL A 294 4.52 0.25 -23.00
CA VAL A 294 4.48 1.07 -24.21
C VAL A 294 5.70 1.97 -24.29
N ALA A 295 6.10 2.60 -23.18
CA ALA A 295 7.28 3.46 -23.15
C ALA A 295 8.57 2.70 -23.49
N ASP A 296 8.75 1.52 -22.93
CA ASP A 296 9.92 0.65 -23.17
C ASP A 296 9.99 0.22 -24.64
N ARG A 297 8.86 -0.14 -25.25
CA ARG A 297 8.78 -0.54 -26.67
C ARG A 297 8.98 0.64 -27.63
N CYS A 298 8.51 1.81 -27.26
CA CYS A 298 8.72 3.03 -28.03
C CYS A 298 10.14 3.58 -27.92
N GLY A 299 10.89 3.22 -26.87
CA GLY A 299 12.24 3.74 -26.59
C GLY A 299 12.23 5.20 -26.13
N TYR A 300 11.12 5.69 -25.58
CA TYR A 300 10.99 7.05 -25.05
C TYR A 300 10.65 7.04 -23.57
N ASN A 301 11.03 8.13 -22.87
CA ASN A 301 10.71 8.30 -21.47
C ASN A 301 9.20 8.26 -21.25
N ARG A 302 8.76 7.54 -20.19
CA ARG A 302 7.36 7.34 -19.81
C ARG A 302 6.62 8.67 -19.62
N SER A 303 7.25 9.71 -19.05
CA SER A 303 6.63 11.02 -18.84
C SER A 303 6.22 11.69 -20.15
N TYR A 304 7.03 11.58 -21.22
CA TYR A 304 6.66 12.08 -22.54
C TYR A 304 5.47 11.34 -23.13
N ILE A 305 5.47 10.02 -23.00
CA ILE A 305 4.39 9.17 -23.52
C ILE A 305 3.10 9.43 -22.76
N SER A 306 3.16 9.48 -21.42
CA SER A 306 2.01 9.82 -20.57
C SER A 306 1.40 11.17 -20.93
N GLY A 307 2.23 12.21 -20.99
CA GLY A 307 1.76 13.55 -21.33
C GLY A 307 1.15 13.66 -22.73
N LEU A 308 1.74 12.97 -23.73
CA LEU A 308 1.21 12.98 -25.10
C LEU A 308 -0.10 12.18 -25.23
N ILE A 309 -0.18 11.00 -24.61
CA ILE A 309 -1.41 10.20 -24.60
C ILE A 309 -2.53 10.94 -23.88
N LYS A 310 -2.22 11.61 -22.77
CA LYS A 310 -3.22 12.40 -22.04
C LYS A 310 -3.74 13.58 -22.84
N ALA A 311 -2.85 14.27 -23.56
CA ALA A 311 -3.21 15.41 -24.38
C ALA A 311 -3.99 15.05 -25.65
N GLU A 312 -3.70 13.89 -26.27
CA GLU A 312 -4.26 13.48 -27.56
C GLU A 312 -5.49 12.59 -27.41
N TYR A 313 -5.49 11.69 -26.41
CA TYR A 313 -6.51 10.63 -26.26
C TYR A 313 -7.26 10.67 -24.91
N GLY A 314 -7.01 11.68 -24.06
CA GLY A 314 -7.67 11.80 -22.76
C GLY A 314 -7.13 10.89 -21.66
N GLY A 315 -6.03 10.14 -21.92
CA GLY A 315 -5.34 9.27 -20.98
C GLY A 315 -5.15 7.86 -21.49
N PHE A 316 -4.21 7.13 -20.85
CA PHE A 316 -3.82 5.79 -21.29
C PHE A 316 -4.97 4.78 -21.22
N PHE A 317 -5.73 4.81 -20.13
CA PHE A 317 -6.91 3.96 -19.96
C PHE A 317 -7.95 4.17 -21.06
N ALA A 318 -8.29 5.43 -21.36
CA ALA A 318 -9.27 5.77 -22.38
C ALA A 318 -8.80 5.34 -23.77
N TYR A 319 -7.55 5.58 -24.11
CA TYR A 319 -6.95 5.23 -25.38
C TYR A 319 -6.99 3.72 -25.63
N VAL A 320 -6.37 2.92 -24.76
CA VAL A 320 -6.29 1.48 -24.95
C VAL A 320 -7.66 0.81 -24.92
N ASN A 321 -8.51 1.19 -23.98
CA ASN A 321 -9.84 0.58 -23.89
C ASN A 321 -10.81 1.04 -24.97
N GLY A 322 -10.64 2.24 -25.51
CA GLY A 322 -11.37 2.66 -26.71
C GLY A 322 -11.09 1.74 -27.90
N LEU A 323 -9.81 1.39 -28.12
CA LEU A 323 -9.40 0.43 -29.16
C LEU A 323 -9.94 -0.98 -28.90
N ARG A 324 -9.91 -1.45 -27.64
CA ARG A 324 -10.49 -2.75 -27.27
C ARG A 324 -11.99 -2.84 -27.51
N LEU A 325 -12.74 -1.78 -27.17
CA LEU A 325 -14.19 -1.74 -27.44
C LEU A 325 -14.48 -1.78 -28.93
N ALA A 326 -13.77 -0.98 -29.73
CA ALA A 326 -13.91 -1.00 -31.19
C ALA A 326 -13.55 -2.38 -31.76
N TYR A 327 -12.54 -3.06 -31.19
CA TYR A 327 -12.17 -4.41 -31.62
C TYR A 327 -13.28 -5.44 -31.30
N VAL A 328 -13.92 -5.35 -30.11
CA VAL A 328 -15.06 -6.23 -29.78
C VAL A 328 -16.19 -6.06 -30.81
N ASP A 329 -16.51 -4.83 -31.17
CA ASP A 329 -17.58 -4.56 -32.14
C ASP A 329 -17.22 -5.06 -33.55
N SER A 330 -15.99 -4.89 -34.00
CA SER A 330 -15.50 -5.42 -35.27
C SER A 330 -15.48 -6.95 -35.30
N TRP A 331 -15.00 -7.56 -34.20
CA TRP A 331 -14.93 -9.01 -34.09
C TRP A 331 -16.33 -9.67 -34.17
N LEU A 332 -17.33 -9.08 -33.50
CA LEU A 332 -18.72 -9.56 -33.58
C LEU A 332 -19.34 -9.42 -34.99
N GLN A 333 -18.93 -8.40 -35.77
CA GLN A 333 -19.37 -8.25 -37.17
C GLN A 333 -18.72 -9.30 -38.05
N GLU A 334 -17.45 -9.62 -37.85
CA GLU A 334 -16.71 -10.65 -38.60
C GLU A 334 -17.14 -12.07 -38.23
N HIS A 335 -17.66 -12.28 -37.03
CA HIS A 335 -18.08 -13.59 -36.50
C HIS A 335 -19.55 -13.56 -36.06
N PRO A 336 -20.52 -13.57 -37.02
CA PRO A 336 -21.95 -13.46 -36.67
C PRO A 336 -22.50 -14.59 -35.79
N ALA A 337 -21.84 -15.73 -35.78
CA ALA A 337 -22.19 -16.88 -34.91
C ALA A 337 -21.40 -16.88 -33.58
N GLY A 338 -20.47 -15.95 -33.40
CA GLY A 338 -19.63 -15.84 -32.20
C GLY A 338 -20.36 -15.24 -31.00
N THR A 339 -19.92 -15.58 -29.83
CA THR A 339 -20.49 -15.05 -28.60
C THR A 339 -19.75 -13.77 -28.15
N ILE A 340 -20.45 -12.91 -27.40
CA ILE A 340 -19.83 -11.74 -26.79
C ILE A 340 -18.67 -12.10 -25.85
N GLN A 341 -18.71 -13.30 -25.23
CA GLN A 341 -17.64 -13.76 -24.36
C GLN A 341 -16.35 -14.03 -25.16
N GLU A 342 -16.47 -14.70 -26.30
CA GLU A 342 -15.33 -14.94 -27.19
C GLU A 342 -14.72 -13.65 -27.71
N ALA A 343 -15.54 -12.66 -28.07
CA ALA A 343 -15.08 -11.34 -28.47
C ALA A 343 -14.33 -10.61 -27.33
N ILE A 344 -14.82 -10.70 -26.09
CA ILE A 344 -14.16 -10.12 -24.90
C ILE A 344 -12.82 -10.80 -24.66
N ASP A 345 -12.76 -12.13 -24.72
CA ASP A 345 -11.53 -12.89 -24.48
C ASP A 345 -10.47 -12.61 -25.57
N ALA A 346 -10.89 -12.33 -26.80
CA ALA A 346 -10.01 -11.96 -27.90
C ALA A 346 -9.52 -10.49 -27.85
N SER A 347 -10.20 -9.63 -27.10
CA SER A 347 -9.97 -8.16 -27.13
C SER A 347 -9.00 -7.64 -26.08
N GLY A 348 -8.42 -8.53 -25.23
CA GLY A 348 -7.51 -8.15 -24.14
C GLY A 348 -8.19 -7.68 -22.86
N PHE A 349 -9.52 -7.79 -22.73
CA PHE A 349 -10.18 -7.64 -21.44
C PHE A 349 -9.98 -8.90 -20.58
N CYS A 350 -9.60 -8.73 -19.30
CA CYS A 350 -9.40 -9.85 -18.39
C CYS A 350 -10.70 -10.49 -17.88
N SER A 351 -11.84 -9.85 -18.03
CA SER A 351 -13.13 -10.34 -17.56
C SER A 351 -14.32 -9.62 -18.18
N ARG A 352 -15.45 -10.34 -18.25
CA ARG A 352 -16.73 -9.77 -18.69
C ARG A 352 -17.16 -8.57 -17.83
N GLN A 353 -16.92 -8.62 -16.53
CA GLN A 353 -17.22 -7.51 -15.63
C GLN A 353 -16.36 -6.28 -15.94
N GLY A 354 -15.07 -6.50 -16.26
CA GLY A 354 -14.15 -5.45 -16.70
C GLY A 354 -14.64 -4.76 -17.96
N TYR A 355 -15.04 -5.53 -18.98
CA TYR A 355 -15.61 -5.01 -20.23
C TYR A 355 -16.81 -4.10 -19.97
N TYR A 356 -17.84 -4.57 -19.25
CA TYR A 356 -19.02 -3.75 -18.97
C TYR A 356 -18.74 -2.52 -18.13
N SER A 357 -17.82 -2.63 -17.17
CA SER A 357 -17.38 -1.48 -16.37
C SER A 357 -16.73 -0.40 -17.22
N VAL A 358 -15.85 -0.79 -18.14
CA VAL A 358 -15.18 0.10 -19.09
C VAL A 358 -16.18 0.71 -20.05
N LYS A 359 -17.05 -0.09 -20.65
CA LYS A 359 -18.08 0.37 -21.59
C LYS A 359 -18.97 1.45 -20.96
N THR A 360 -19.53 1.18 -19.78
CA THR A 360 -20.37 2.16 -19.06
C THR A 360 -19.62 3.44 -18.70
N ARG A 361 -18.29 3.36 -18.52
CA ARG A 361 -17.46 4.49 -18.13
C ARG A 361 -17.06 5.39 -19.30
N LEU A 362 -16.80 4.83 -20.47
CA LEU A 362 -16.39 5.57 -21.66
C LEU A 362 -17.60 6.08 -22.47
N GLU A 363 -18.79 5.53 -22.28
CA GLU A 363 -20.04 6.00 -22.88
C GLU A 363 -20.72 7.15 -22.10
N LYS A 364 -20.20 7.52 -20.91
CA LYS A 364 -20.65 8.69 -20.11
C LYS A 364 -19.84 9.93 -20.43
#